data_4afa450c104c7c76089738822f28d7d4
#
_entry.id   4afa450c104c7c76089738822f28d7d4
#
_cell.length_a   1.000
_cell.length_b   1.000
_cell.length_c   1.000
_cell.angle_alpha   90.00
_cell.angle_beta   90.00
_cell.angle_gamma   90.00
#
_symmetry.space_group_name_H-M   'P 1'
#
loop_
_entity.id
_entity.type
_entity.pdbx_description
1 polymer ?
#
loop_
_entity_poly.entity_id
_entity_poly.type
_entity_poly.pdbx_seq_one_letter_code
_entity_poly.pdbx_strand_id
1 'polypeptide(L)'
;MRLVEKAHSLRPEQIPPVALLNIINSRLQPIRYPVAGRDYPDTAPEILYATTSAICVVLRALEGERTFLFRARAGGTDGAASFTWRVVHGDASAVKIQAPAGETNAIPEKGFAQITVDRRNIRERIDVACFAKADGTEWGAPSFVSFFPVPQEARTYRSDGKIASIDYTNPEGVYSDPAVALPRHWKDTYSYDDTGKLLGWTRSYNGRDAASFTAAGDRVVERHDDGTPAKAVHVRYQPRASSDKLEPLTLSYLDDGEPFDVK
;
A
#
# COMPACT_ATOMS: atom_id res chain seq x y z
N MET A 1 21.77 -19.31 -28.42
CA MET A 1 22.91 -20.22 -28.24
C MET A 1 23.93 -19.71 -27.23
N ARG A 2 24.51 -18.51 -27.35
CA ARG A 2 25.57 -18.01 -26.42
C ARG A 2 25.26 -18.06 -24.91
N LEU A 3 24.02 -17.82 -24.47
CA LEU A 3 23.66 -17.84 -23.05
C LEU A 3 23.65 -19.27 -22.48
N VAL A 4 23.17 -20.24 -23.26
CA VAL A 4 23.15 -21.66 -22.88
C VAL A 4 24.56 -22.21 -22.79
N GLU A 5 25.42 -21.91 -23.78
CA GLU A 5 26.84 -22.33 -23.79
C GLU A 5 27.59 -21.74 -22.59
N LYS A 6 27.38 -20.46 -22.27
CA LYS A 6 27.96 -19.83 -21.09
C LYS A 6 27.47 -20.47 -19.79
N ALA A 7 26.17 -20.76 -19.69
CA ALA A 7 25.59 -21.41 -18.51
C ALA A 7 26.21 -22.82 -18.29
N HIS A 8 26.42 -23.59 -19.37
CA HIS A 8 27.05 -24.93 -19.30
C HIS A 8 28.55 -24.90 -19.00
N SER A 9 29.21 -23.77 -19.23
CA SER A 9 30.65 -23.64 -18.94
C SER A 9 30.96 -23.16 -17.53
N LEU A 10 29.97 -22.71 -16.77
CA LEU A 10 30.12 -22.23 -15.39
C LEU A 10 30.27 -23.42 -14.42
N ARG A 11 31.25 -23.36 -13.57
CA ARG A 11 31.34 -24.26 -12.40
C ARG A 11 30.40 -23.74 -11.30
N PRO A 12 29.93 -24.61 -10.38
CA PRO A 12 29.01 -24.21 -9.31
C PRO A 12 29.48 -22.99 -8.51
N GLU A 13 30.77 -22.90 -8.22
CA GLU A 13 31.41 -21.80 -7.49
C GLU A 13 31.49 -20.48 -8.29
N GLN A 14 31.26 -20.53 -9.59
CA GLN A 14 31.22 -19.35 -10.48
C GLN A 14 29.80 -18.84 -10.71
N ILE A 15 28.78 -19.57 -10.22
CA ILE A 15 27.38 -19.16 -10.35
C ILE A 15 27.17 -17.97 -9.42
N PRO A 16 26.74 -16.81 -9.95
CA PRO A 16 26.49 -15.64 -9.12
C PRO A 16 25.36 -15.91 -8.11
N PRO A 17 25.52 -15.48 -6.86
CA PRO A 17 24.50 -15.68 -5.84
C PRO A 17 23.26 -14.81 -6.10
N VAL A 18 22.11 -15.27 -5.65
CA VAL A 18 20.86 -14.49 -5.68
C VAL A 18 20.66 -13.84 -4.31
N ALA A 19 20.23 -12.57 -4.30
CA ALA A 19 19.82 -11.92 -3.06
C ALA A 19 18.48 -12.51 -2.58
N LEU A 20 18.42 -13.02 -1.35
CA LEU A 20 17.20 -13.50 -0.72
C LEU A 20 16.74 -12.48 0.33
N LEU A 21 15.61 -11.86 0.10
CA LEU A 21 15.10 -10.75 0.90
C LEU A 21 14.27 -11.23 2.10
N ASN A 22 14.36 -10.49 3.18
CA ASN A 22 13.45 -10.57 4.31
C ASN A 22 13.20 -9.17 4.87
N ILE A 23 11.96 -8.89 5.29
CA ILE A 23 11.61 -7.70 6.06
C ILE A 23 11.77 -8.02 7.55
N ILE A 24 12.60 -7.24 8.26
CA ILE A 24 12.91 -7.51 9.67
C ILE A 24 11.95 -6.75 10.58
N ASN A 25 11.74 -5.48 10.30
CA ASN A 25 10.88 -4.63 11.09
C ASN A 25 10.25 -3.57 10.17
N SER A 26 8.96 -3.64 10.00
CA SER A 26 8.19 -2.51 9.55
C SER A 26 7.85 -1.71 10.81
N ARG A 27 8.61 -0.68 11.15
CA ARG A 27 8.18 0.32 12.14
C ARG A 27 7.02 1.12 11.53
N LEU A 28 5.98 0.40 11.22
CA LEU A 28 4.71 0.97 10.84
C LEU A 28 4.13 1.54 12.12
N GLN A 29 4.17 2.85 12.25
CA GLN A 29 3.29 3.46 13.22
C GLN A 29 1.87 3.06 12.84
N PRO A 30 1.07 2.63 13.81
CA PRO A 30 -0.31 2.28 13.55
C PRO A 30 -1.00 3.47 12.90
N ILE A 31 -1.42 3.28 11.65
CA ILE A 31 -2.19 4.29 10.93
C ILE A 31 -3.64 3.86 11.05
N ARG A 32 -4.38 4.57 11.87
CA ARG A 32 -5.83 4.43 11.93
C ARG A 32 -6.41 4.98 10.63
N TYR A 33 -6.82 4.10 9.75
CA TYR A 33 -7.66 4.47 8.62
C TYR A 33 -9.11 4.31 9.02
N PRO A 34 -9.89 5.37 9.09
CA PRO A 34 -11.33 5.22 9.09
C PRO A 34 -11.78 4.83 7.67
N VAL A 35 -11.65 3.56 7.33
CA VAL A 35 -12.31 3.03 6.15
C VAL A 35 -13.65 2.50 6.59
N ALA A 36 -14.71 3.18 6.18
CA ALA A 36 -16.09 2.78 6.38
C ALA A 36 -16.47 2.50 7.85
N GLY A 37 -16.09 3.41 8.78
CA GLY A 37 -16.44 3.29 10.19
C GLY A 37 -15.82 2.10 10.94
N ARG A 38 -14.96 1.35 10.29
CA ARG A 38 -14.16 0.31 10.92
C ARG A 38 -12.75 0.85 11.15
N ASP A 39 -12.32 0.88 12.41
CA ASP A 39 -10.91 0.96 12.72
C ASP A 39 -10.26 -0.30 12.13
N TYR A 40 -9.51 -0.15 11.04
CA TYR A 40 -8.59 -1.21 10.67
C TYR A 40 -7.62 -1.36 11.82
N PRO A 41 -7.43 -2.58 12.35
CA PRO A 41 -6.49 -2.79 13.42
C PRO A 41 -5.13 -2.26 12.98
N ASP A 42 -4.42 -1.64 13.91
CA ASP A 42 -3.09 -1.01 13.79
C ASP A 42 -2.01 -1.87 13.11
N THR A 43 -2.35 -3.09 12.77
CA THR A 43 -1.49 -4.14 12.25
C THR A 43 -1.79 -4.54 10.82
N ALA A 44 -2.70 -3.83 10.09
CA ALA A 44 -2.85 -4.11 8.67
C ALA A 44 -1.52 -3.79 7.98
N PRO A 45 -0.72 -4.80 7.61
CA PRO A 45 0.59 -4.53 7.04
C PRO A 45 0.39 -3.82 5.70
N GLU A 46 1.15 -2.76 5.49
CA GLU A 46 1.29 -2.17 4.17
C GLU A 46 2.04 -3.12 3.22
N ILE A 47 2.28 -4.35 3.66
CA ILE A 47 2.92 -5.41 2.89
C ILE A 47 1.84 -6.26 2.26
N LEU A 48 1.68 -6.10 0.95
CA LEU A 48 0.72 -6.88 0.17
C LEU A 48 1.23 -8.30 -0.09
N TYR A 49 2.53 -8.44 -0.33
CA TYR A 49 3.16 -9.67 -0.74
C TYR A 49 4.62 -9.67 -0.31
N ALA A 50 5.10 -10.79 0.20
CA ALA A 50 6.50 -10.97 0.58
C ALA A 50 6.97 -12.38 0.28
N THR A 51 7.98 -12.48 -0.59
CA THR A 51 8.78 -13.68 -0.82
C THR A 51 10.24 -13.33 -0.69
N THR A 52 11.11 -14.33 -0.81
CA THR A 52 12.54 -14.10 -0.80
C THR A 52 13.08 -13.35 -2.03
N SER A 53 12.31 -13.29 -3.12
CA SER A 53 12.72 -12.60 -4.36
C SER A 53 11.97 -11.30 -4.63
N ALA A 54 10.83 -11.10 -3.98
CA ALA A 54 10.01 -9.90 -4.17
C ALA A 54 9.21 -9.56 -2.92
N ILE A 55 9.24 -8.28 -2.53
CA ILE A 55 8.44 -7.73 -1.45
C ILE A 55 7.67 -6.55 -2.01
N CYS A 56 6.33 -6.59 -1.91
CA CYS A 56 5.45 -5.53 -2.38
C CYS A 56 4.87 -4.78 -1.19
N VAL A 57 5.15 -3.49 -1.11
CA VAL A 57 4.71 -2.58 -0.05
C VAL A 57 3.71 -1.60 -0.63
N VAL A 58 2.55 -1.50 0.01
CA VAL A 58 1.50 -0.54 -0.36
C VAL A 58 1.57 0.66 0.57
N LEU A 59 1.82 1.83 0.01
CA LEU A 59 1.90 3.08 0.76
C LEU A 59 0.54 3.79 0.77
N ARG A 60 -0.22 3.60 1.82
CA ARG A 60 -1.57 4.19 1.96
C ARG A 60 -1.55 5.57 2.59
N ALA A 61 -0.64 5.81 3.52
CA ALA A 61 -0.57 7.08 4.20
C ALA A 61 -0.04 8.17 3.29
N LEU A 62 -0.78 9.25 3.18
CA LEU A 62 -0.42 10.42 2.37
C LEU A 62 0.67 11.27 3.00
N GLU A 63 0.85 11.16 4.31
CA GLU A 63 1.68 12.07 5.07
C GLU A 63 2.96 11.39 5.58
N GLY A 64 4.08 12.03 5.32
CA GLY A 64 5.36 11.73 5.95
C GLY A 64 6.15 10.59 5.32
N GLU A 65 7.28 10.37 5.93
CA GLU A 65 8.23 9.33 5.58
C GLU A 65 7.81 7.99 6.21
N ARG A 66 8.05 6.92 5.46
CA ARG A 66 7.90 5.54 5.93
C ARG A 66 9.24 4.84 5.87
N THR A 67 9.61 4.20 6.95
CA THR A 67 10.89 3.52 7.07
C THR A 67 10.69 2.02 7.26
N PHE A 68 11.37 1.25 6.44
CA PHE A 68 11.36 -0.20 6.44
C PHE A 68 12.78 -0.72 6.64
N LEU A 69 12.93 -1.81 7.38
CA LEU A 69 14.20 -2.48 7.57
C LEU A 69 14.20 -3.83 6.85
N PHE A 70 15.08 -3.98 5.90
CA PHE A 70 15.26 -5.19 5.11
C PHE A 70 16.59 -5.87 5.43
N ARG A 71 16.60 -7.18 5.25
CA ARG A 71 17.79 -8.00 5.27
C ARG A 71 17.84 -8.84 4.00
N ALA A 72 18.97 -8.82 3.32
CA ALA A 72 19.29 -9.76 2.26
C ALA A 72 20.29 -10.82 2.75
N ARG A 73 20.18 -12.02 2.21
CA ARG A 73 21.17 -13.10 2.32
C ARG A 73 21.51 -13.55 0.91
N ALA A 74 22.72 -14.04 0.72
CA ALA A 74 23.10 -14.66 -0.54
C ALA A 74 22.57 -16.11 -0.57
N GLY A 75 21.81 -16.43 -1.61
CA GLY A 75 21.40 -17.79 -1.92
C GLY A 75 22.36 -18.42 -2.93
N GLY A 76 22.65 -19.70 -2.77
CA GLY A 76 23.55 -20.44 -3.67
C GLY A 76 25.02 -20.32 -3.33
N THR A 77 25.39 -19.76 -2.17
CA THR A 77 26.78 -19.72 -1.67
C THR A 77 26.80 -19.78 -0.14
N ASP A 78 27.78 -20.45 0.40
CA ASP A 78 28.10 -20.53 1.84
C ASP A 78 29.17 -19.49 2.23
N GLY A 79 29.75 -18.80 1.26
CA GLY A 79 30.79 -17.79 1.44
C GLY A 79 30.28 -16.41 1.81
N ALA A 80 31.22 -15.54 2.15
CA ALA A 80 30.93 -14.12 2.35
C ALA A 80 30.39 -13.50 1.05
N ALA A 81 29.36 -12.65 1.18
CA ALA A 81 28.78 -11.95 0.05
C ALA A 81 28.66 -10.46 0.34
N SER A 82 28.84 -9.66 -0.71
CA SER A 82 28.59 -8.23 -0.72
C SER A 82 27.23 -7.97 -1.34
N PHE A 83 26.56 -6.89 -0.90
CA PHE A 83 25.25 -6.50 -1.39
C PHE A 83 25.27 -5.05 -1.87
N THR A 84 24.43 -4.76 -2.87
CA THR A 84 24.15 -3.40 -3.29
C THR A 84 22.67 -3.21 -3.48
N TRP A 85 22.18 -2.06 -3.04
CA TRP A 85 20.77 -1.67 -3.12
C TRP A 85 20.67 -0.45 -4.02
N ARG A 86 19.78 -0.49 -5.00
CA ARG A 86 19.61 0.61 -5.97
C ARG A 86 18.15 0.78 -6.34
N VAL A 87 17.71 2.03 -6.46
CA VAL A 87 16.45 2.34 -7.15
C VAL A 87 16.65 2.08 -8.63
N VAL A 88 15.82 1.24 -9.22
CA VAL A 88 15.90 0.84 -10.63
C VAL A 88 14.67 1.28 -11.42
N HIS A 89 13.60 1.69 -10.75
CA HIS A 89 12.41 2.28 -11.34
C HIS A 89 11.82 3.33 -10.39
N GLY A 90 11.23 4.39 -10.94
CA GLY A 90 10.63 5.49 -10.21
C GLY A 90 11.65 6.55 -9.78
N ASP A 91 11.15 7.56 -9.05
CA ASP A 91 11.96 8.69 -8.59
C ASP A 91 12.88 8.32 -7.44
N ALA A 92 14.18 8.22 -7.70
CA ALA A 92 15.18 7.92 -6.70
C ALA A 92 15.29 8.99 -5.59
N SER A 93 14.88 10.24 -5.85
CA SER A 93 14.94 11.32 -4.85
C SER A 93 13.93 11.14 -3.71
N ALA A 94 12.86 10.35 -3.95
CA ALA A 94 11.86 10.02 -2.95
C ALA A 94 12.29 8.87 -2.01
N VAL A 95 13.48 8.29 -2.22
CA VAL A 95 13.95 7.11 -1.49
C VAL A 95 15.33 7.36 -0.88
N LYS A 96 15.47 7.10 0.41
CA LYS A 96 16.76 7.06 1.10
C LYS A 96 17.09 5.62 1.46
N ILE A 97 18.25 5.16 1.04
CA ILE A 97 18.78 3.83 1.36
C ILE A 97 20.02 4.02 2.22
N GLN A 98 19.98 3.53 3.46
CA GLN A 98 21.07 3.74 4.43
C GLN A 98 21.26 2.53 5.35
N ALA A 99 22.35 2.53 6.09
CA ALA A 99 22.57 1.59 7.18
C ALA A 99 21.51 1.81 8.29
N PRO A 100 21.01 0.74 8.93
CA PRO A 100 20.14 0.87 10.09
C PRO A 100 20.85 1.59 11.25
N ALA A 101 20.17 2.54 11.87
CA ALA A 101 20.72 3.25 13.02
C ALA A 101 20.89 2.33 14.24
N GLY A 102 22.05 2.40 14.90
CA GLY A 102 22.36 1.67 16.14
C GLY A 102 22.90 0.26 15.95
N GLU A 103 23.05 -0.25 14.72
CA GLU A 103 23.65 -1.54 14.44
C GLU A 103 24.99 -1.36 13.71
N THR A 104 26.08 -1.40 14.44
CA THR A 104 27.44 -1.19 13.90
C THR A 104 27.87 -2.21 12.83
N ASN A 105 27.19 -3.36 12.78
CA ASN A 105 27.44 -4.43 11.81
C ASN A 105 26.36 -4.55 10.72
N ALA A 106 25.33 -3.72 10.75
CA ALA A 106 24.21 -3.77 9.81
C ALA A 106 24.36 -2.67 8.75
N ILE A 107 25.22 -2.89 7.78
CA ILE A 107 25.48 -1.96 6.68
C ILE A 107 24.91 -2.53 5.37
N PRO A 108 24.57 -1.70 4.38
CA PRO A 108 23.99 -2.17 3.12
C PRO A 108 24.84 -3.21 2.40
N GLU A 109 26.15 -3.10 2.45
CA GLU A 109 27.10 -4.07 1.84
C GLU A 109 27.08 -5.44 2.53
N LYS A 110 26.61 -5.54 3.78
CA LYS A 110 26.36 -6.79 4.50
C LYS A 110 24.91 -7.26 4.43
N GLY A 111 24.14 -6.72 3.49
CA GLY A 111 22.77 -7.12 3.21
C GLY A 111 21.70 -6.42 4.04
N PHE A 112 22.04 -5.51 4.95
CA PHE A 112 21.04 -4.73 5.68
C PHE A 112 20.75 -3.42 4.98
N ALA A 113 19.49 -3.04 4.86
CA ALA A 113 19.10 -1.74 4.36
C ALA A 113 17.90 -1.18 5.13
N GLN A 114 18.07 0.03 5.62
CA GLN A 114 16.96 0.86 6.04
C GLN A 114 16.52 1.69 4.83
N ILE A 115 15.33 1.42 4.32
CA ILE A 115 14.76 2.13 3.19
C ILE A 115 13.67 3.05 3.71
N THR A 116 13.88 4.34 3.56
CA THR A 116 12.91 5.37 3.91
C THR A 116 12.33 5.94 2.62
N VAL A 117 11.01 5.98 2.56
CA VAL A 117 10.25 6.44 1.39
C VAL A 117 9.35 7.60 1.81
N ASP A 118 9.47 8.75 1.14
CA ASP A 118 8.58 9.88 1.34
C ASP A 118 7.39 9.80 0.38
N ARG A 119 6.25 9.35 0.92
CA ARG A 119 5.02 9.16 0.15
C ARG A 119 4.54 10.43 -0.58
N ARG A 120 4.80 11.61 -0.05
CA ARG A 120 4.40 12.88 -0.66
C ARG A 120 5.06 13.11 -2.01
N ASN A 121 6.25 12.55 -2.21
CA ASN A 121 7.06 12.73 -3.40
C ASN A 121 6.92 11.58 -4.40
N ILE A 122 6.15 10.53 -4.06
CA ILE A 122 5.95 9.38 -4.95
C ILE A 122 4.73 9.62 -5.84
N ARG A 123 4.94 9.57 -7.15
CA ARG A 123 3.90 9.69 -8.18
C ARG A 123 3.65 8.40 -8.96
N GLU A 124 4.58 7.46 -8.88
CA GLU A 124 4.56 6.18 -9.58
C GLU A 124 5.15 5.08 -8.69
N ARG A 125 5.06 3.84 -9.12
CA ARG A 125 5.71 2.72 -8.44
C ARG A 125 7.22 2.96 -8.36
N ILE A 126 7.81 2.63 -7.23
CA ILE A 126 9.26 2.63 -7.05
C ILE A 126 9.73 1.21 -6.83
N ASP A 127 10.72 0.78 -7.60
CA ASP A 127 11.37 -0.51 -7.40
C ASP A 127 12.81 -0.30 -6.92
N VAL A 128 13.13 -0.92 -5.80
CA VAL A 128 14.48 -1.01 -5.26
C VAL A 128 14.98 -2.43 -5.47
N ALA A 129 16.07 -2.58 -6.22
CA ALA A 129 16.72 -3.85 -6.45
C ALA A 129 17.86 -4.07 -5.44
N CYS A 130 17.96 -5.28 -4.94
CA CYS A 130 19.10 -5.77 -4.16
C CYS A 130 19.86 -6.82 -4.98
N PHE A 131 21.13 -6.60 -5.18
CA PHE A 131 22.04 -7.53 -5.85
C PHE A 131 22.98 -8.12 -4.84
N ALA A 132 23.37 -9.39 -5.04
CA ALA A 132 24.38 -10.07 -4.25
C ALA A 132 25.57 -10.45 -5.13
N LYS A 133 26.77 -10.43 -4.54
CA LYS A 133 28.02 -10.86 -5.18
C LYS A 133 28.86 -11.62 -4.18
N ALA A 134 29.29 -12.82 -4.51
CA ALA A 134 30.29 -13.56 -3.75
C ALA A 134 31.70 -13.32 -4.32
N ASP A 135 32.73 -13.61 -3.54
CA ASP A 135 34.10 -13.49 -4.00
C ASP A 135 34.34 -14.36 -5.24
N GLY A 136 34.99 -13.78 -6.23
CA GLY A 136 35.26 -14.46 -7.51
C GLY A 136 34.06 -14.60 -8.45
N THR A 137 32.88 -14.10 -8.10
CA THR A 137 31.69 -14.12 -8.96
C THR A 137 31.35 -12.75 -9.54
N GLU A 138 30.46 -12.73 -10.52
CA GLU A 138 29.77 -11.52 -10.96
C GLU A 138 28.58 -11.20 -10.04
N TRP A 139 27.95 -10.04 -10.21
CA TRP A 139 26.70 -9.71 -9.56
C TRP A 139 25.59 -10.65 -10.03
N GLY A 140 24.85 -11.22 -9.09
CA GLY A 140 23.74 -12.12 -9.38
C GLY A 140 22.46 -11.41 -9.79
N ALA A 141 21.45 -12.21 -10.07
CA ALA A 141 20.12 -11.69 -10.37
C ALA A 141 19.56 -10.92 -9.16
N PRO A 142 18.92 -9.76 -9.38
CA PRO A 142 18.35 -8.96 -8.30
C PRO A 142 17.09 -9.57 -7.73
N SER A 143 16.86 -9.26 -6.45
CA SER A 143 15.54 -9.33 -5.84
C SER A 143 15.03 -7.92 -5.57
N PHE A 144 13.70 -7.76 -5.48
CA PHE A 144 13.06 -6.46 -5.53
C PHE A 144 12.25 -6.14 -4.27
N VAL A 145 12.29 -4.87 -3.89
CA VAL A 145 11.27 -4.26 -3.03
C VAL A 145 10.54 -3.22 -3.86
N SER A 146 9.24 -3.42 -4.05
CA SER A 146 8.39 -2.51 -4.82
C SER A 146 7.45 -1.74 -3.90
N PHE A 147 7.47 -0.41 -4.00
CA PHE A 147 6.61 0.48 -3.26
C PHE A 147 5.50 0.99 -4.19
N PHE A 148 4.26 0.67 -3.85
CA PHE A 148 3.08 1.04 -4.62
C PHE A 148 2.34 2.18 -3.94
N PRO A 149 2.32 3.39 -4.52
CA PRO A 149 1.46 4.45 -4.04
C PRO A 149 0.00 4.10 -4.35
N VAL A 150 -0.85 4.04 -3.33
CA VAL A 150 -2.29 3.91 -3.58
C VAL A 150 -2.86 5.23 -4.10
N PRO A 151 -4.00 5.21 -4.80
CA PRO A 151 -4.68 6.42 -5.23
C PRO A 151 -4.84 7.39 -4.09
N GLN A 152 -4.55 8.65 -4.34
CA GLN A 152 -4.65 9.66 -3.31
C GLN A 152 -6.10 9.89 -2.94
N GLU A 153 -6.35 9.81 -1.63
CA GLU A 153 -7.56 10.31 -1.02
C GLU A 153 -7.27 11.75 -0.59
N ALA A 154 -8.00 12.71 -1.14
CA ALA A 154 -7.94 14.07 -0.61
C ALA A 154 -8.80 14.13 0.65
N ARG A 155 -8.18 14.37 1.80
CA ARG A 155 -8.86 14.45 3.09
C ARG A 155 -8.98 15.89 3.54
N THR A 156 -10.16 16.25 4.04
CA THR A 156 -10.36 17.49 4.76
C THR A 156 -10.67 17.19 6.23
N TYR A 157 -10.25 18.08 7.11
CA TYR A 157 -10.40 17.91 8.54
C TYR A 157 -11.21 19.05 9.14
N ARG A 158 -11.94 18.74 10.19
CA ARG A 158 -12.60 19.72 11.06
C ARG A 158 -11.55 20.38 11.97
N SER A 159 -11.96 21.47 12.64
CA SER A 159 -11.11 22.16 13.62
C SER A 159 -10.71 21.28 14.82
N ASP A 160 -11.51 20.25 15.12
CA ASP A 160 -11.23 19.26 16.19
C ASP A 160 -10.31 18.11 15.73
N GLY A 161 -9.75 18.18 14.51
CA GLY A 161 -8.85 17.18 13.94
C GLY A 161 -9.52 15.95 13.35
N LYS A 162 -10.86 15.84 13.40
CA LYS A 162 -11.60 14.73 12.80
C LYS A 162 -11.79 14.92 11.31
N ILE A 163 -11.90 13.82 10.57
CA ILE A 163 -12.09 13.85 9.14
C ILE A 163 -13.46 14.45 8.81
N ALA A 164 -13.49 15.54 8.05
CA ALA A 164 -14.71 16.13 7.53
C ALA A 164 -15.17 15.46 6.23
N SER A 165 -14.22 15.19 5.32
CA SER A 165 -14.51 14.44 4.09
C SER A 165 -13.30 13.71 3.55
N ILE A 166 -13.56 12.67 2.75
CA ILE A 166 -12.55 11.96 1.95
C ILE A 166 -13.02 11.95 0.51
N ASP A 167 -12.25 12.57 -0.37
CA ASP A 167 -12.46 12.54 -1.81
C ASP A 167 -11.58 11.45 -2.43
N TYR A 168 -12.21 10.45 -3.02
CA TYR A 168 -11.55 9.30 -3.64
C TYR A 168 -11.41 9.43 -5.16
N THR A 169 -11.86 10.54 -5.73
CA THR A 169 -11.86 10.73 -7.19
C THR A 169 -10.48 11.00 -7.77
N ASN A 170 -9.45 11.10 -6.91
CA ASN A 170 -8.08 11.43 -7.30
C ASN A 170 -8.00 12.72 -8.11
N PRO A 171 -8.46 13.87 -7.55
CA PRO A 171 -8.62 15.11 -8.29
C PRO A 171 -7.30 15.67 -8.86
N GLU A 172 -6.17 15.26 -8.32
CA GLU A 172 -4.84 15.69 -8.77
C GLU A 172 -4.27 14.83 -9.90
N GLY A 173 -5.00 13.81 -10.38
CA GLY A 173 -4.55 12.92 -11.46
C GLY A 173 -3.29 12.12 -11.12
N VAL A 174 -3.05 11.89 -9.84
CA VAL A 174 -1.88 11.14 -9.38
C VAL A 174 -2.00 9.67 -9.77
N TYR A 175 -0.86 9.06 -10.05
CA TYR A 175 -0.76 7.65 -10.39
C TYR A 175 -1.59 6.75 -9.46
N SER A 176 -2.35 5.84 -10.07
CA SER A 176 -3.02 4.76 -9.39
C SER A 176 -2.65 3.42 -10.01
N ASP A 177 -2.42 2.42 -9.18
CA ASP A 177 -2.14 1.06 -9.64
C ASP A 177 -3.39 0.19 -9.43
N PRO A 178 -4.11 -0.19 -10.50
CA PRO A 178 -5.34 -0.97 -10.39
C PRO A 178 -5.11 -2.39 -9.83
N ALA A 179 -3.87 -2.89 -9.84
CA ALA A 179 -3.54 -4.20 -9.25
C ALA A 179 -3.53 -4.15 -7.71
N VAL A 180 -3.21 -2.99 -7.10
CA VAL A 180 -3.12 -2.82 -5.65
C VAL A 180 -4.23 -1.95 -5.07
N ALA A 181 -4.79 -1.03 -5.85
CA ALA A 181 -5.81 -0.11 -5.39
C ALA A 181 -6.79 0.23 -6.51
N LEU A 182 -8.00 -0.23 -6.34
CA LEU A 182 -9.06 0.05 -7.31
C LEU A 182 -9.54 1.50 -7.19
N PRO A 183 -9.62 2.25 -8.31
CA PRO A 183 -10.17 3.59 -8.32
C PRO A 183 -11.61 3.61 -7.78
N ARG A 184 -11.93 4.65 -7.04
CA ARG A 184 -13.26 4.97 -6.56
C ARG A 184 -13.68 6.29 -7.18
N HIS A 185 -14.96 6.45 -7.48
CA HIS A 185 -15.49 7.64 -8.14
C HIS A 185 -16.48 8.37 -7.24
N TRP A 186 -16.12 8.49 -5.94
CA TRP A 186 -17.00 9.16 -4.97
C TRP A 186 -16.25 9.96 -3.93
N LYS A 187 -17.01 10.83 -3.27
CA LYS A 187 -16.60 11.57 -2.09
C LYS A 187 -17.50 11.19 -0.91
N ASP A 188 -16.90 10.92 0.24
CA ASP A 188 -17.59 10.66 1.51
C ASP A 188 -17.48 11.90 2.40
N THR A 189 -18.63 12.40 2.92
CA THR A 189 -18.70 13.51 3.87
C THR A 189 -19.23 12.99 5.19
N TYR A 190 -18.46 13.20 6.26
CA TYR A 190 -18.69 12.60 7.58
C TYR A 190 -19.47 13.53 8.50
N SER A 191 -20.42 12.97 9.25
CA SER A 191 -21.26 13.67 10.23
C SER A 191 -20.98 13.18 11.63
N TYR A 192 -20.93 14.11 12.59
CA TYR A 192 -20.63 13.84 14.00
C TYR A 192 -21.69 14.51 14.88
N ASP A 193 -21.98 13.94 16.06
CA ASP A 193 -22.77 14.58 17.08
C ASP A 193 -21.98 15.68 17.83
N ASP A 194 -22.63 16.34 18.79
CA ASP A 194 -22.05 17.42 19.57
C ASP A 194 -20.90 16.94 20.48
N THR A 195 -20.85 15.63 20.80
CA THR A 195 -19.75 15.02 21.56
C THR A 195 -18.57 14.62 20.65
N GLY A 196 -18.77 14.73 19.35
CA GLY A 196 -17.80 14.33 18.34
C GLY A 196 -17.78 12.84 18.04
N LYS A 197 -18.82 12.09 18.41
CA LYS A 197 -19.01 10.72 17.97
C LYS A 197 -19.48 10.68 16.53
N LEU A 198 -18.92 9.78 15.72
CA LEU A 198 -19.34 9.60 14.32
C LEU A 198 -20.79 9.12 14.26
N LEU A 199 -21.64 9.83 13.55
CA LEU A 199 -23.03 9.44 13.25
C LEU A 199 -23.13 8.63 11.96
N GLY A 200 -22.27 8.91 10.98
CA GLY A 200 -22.24 8.28 9.67
C GLY A 200 -21.65 9.19 8.63
N TRP A 201 -21.86 8.86 7.37
CA TRP A 201 -21.41 9.69 6.25
C TRP A 201 -22.38 9.62 5.08
N THR A 202 -22.30 10.64 4.22
CA THR A 202 -22.99 10.68 2.94
C THR A 202 -21.99 10.54 1.82
N ARG A 203 -22.26 9.64 0.89
CA ARG A 203 -21.47 9.39 -0.32
C ARG A 203 -22.09 10.12 -1.49
N SER A 204 -21.28 10.89 -2.19
CA SER A 204 -21.72 11.60 -3.39
C SER A 204 -20.91 11.16 -4.61
N TYR A 205 -21.58 11.19 -5.77
CA TYR A 205 -20.99 10.98 -7.08
C TYR A 205 -21.17 12.25 -7.90
N ASN A 206 -20.07 12.81 -8.42
CA ASN A 206 -20.11 14.04 -9.23
C ASN A 206 -20.92 15.19 -8.55
N GLY A 207 -20.73 15.32 -7.22
CA GLY A 207 -21.37 16.38 -6.43
C GLY A 207 -22.85 16.18 -6.12
N ARG A 208 -23.43 15.01 -6.40
CA ARG A 208 -24.81 14.65 -6.03
C ARG A 208 -24.80 13.57 -4.96
N ASP A 209 -25.62 13.76 -3.93
CA ASP A 209 -25.78 12.74 -2.89
C ASP A 209 -26.42 11.50 -3.48
N ALA A 210 -25.76 10.37 -3.30
CA ALA A 210 -26.21 9.09 -3.85
C ALA A 210 -26.60 8.09 -2.77
N ALA A 211 -25.94 8.10 -1.60
CA ALA A 211 -26.22 7.19 -0.50
C ALA A 211 -25.77 7.76 0.85
N SER A 212 -26.45 7.36 1.91
CA SER A 212 -26.03 7.62 3.29
C SER A 212 -25.65 6.30 3.97
N PHE A 213 -24.72 6.38 4.90
CA PHE A 213 -24.20 5.23 5.64
C PHE A 213 -24.23 5.53 7.14
N THR A 214 -24.47 4.50 7.94
CA THR A 214 -24.33 4.52 9.41
C THR A 214 -22.86 4.63 9.82
N ALA A 215 -22.59 4.93 11.07
CA ALA A 215 -21.21 4.87 11.62
C ALA A 215 -20.56 3.48 11.50
N ALA A 216 -21.35 2.42 11.42
CA ALA A 216 -20.90 1.05 11.22
C ALA A 216 -20.56 0.70 9.77
N GLY A 217 -21.00 1.53 8.82
CA GLY A 217 -20.71 1.32 7.40
C GLY A 217 -21.86 0.70 6.61
N ASP A 218 -23.04 0.60 7.20
CA ASP A 218 -24.20 0.03 6.57
C ASP A 218 -24.97 1.12 5.80
N ARG A 219 -25.51 0.82 4.65
CA ARG A 219 -26.25 1.78 3.83
C ARG A 219 -27.64 2.03 4.43
N VAL A 220 -27.96 3.29 4.71
CA VAL A 220 -29.26 3.71 5.19
C VAL A 220 -30.30 3.59 4.07
N VAL A 221 -31.38 2.85 4.32
CA VAL A 221 -32.48 2.61 3.36
C VAL A 221 -33.76 3.29 3.79
N GLU A 222 -33.94 3.56 5.09
CA GLU A 222 -35.10 4.22 5.64
C GLU A 222 -34.70 5.17 6.76
N ARG A 223 -35.39 6.30 6.90
CA ARG A 223 -35.15 7.30 7.95
C ARG A 223 -36.44 7.57 8.73
N HIS A 224 -36.26 7.92 10.00
CA HIS A 224 -37.32 8.51 10.81
C HIS A 224 -37.66 9.97 10.33
N ASP A 225 -38.77 10.51 10.78
CA ASP A 225 -39.20 11.88 10.47
C ASP A 225 -38.15 12.93 10.92
N ASP A 226 -37.39 12.66 11.94
CA ASP A 226 -36.28 13.50 12.44
C ASP A 226 -35.00 13.39 11.62
N GLY A 227 -34.98 12.55 10.57
CA GLY A 227 -33.85 12.34 9.69
C GLY A 227 -32.82 11.31 10.20
N THR A 228 -33.01 10.73 11.39
CA THR A 228 -32.14 9.67 11.89
C THR A 228 -32.35 8.36 11.11
N PRO A 229 -31.33 7.49 10.96
CA PRO A 229 -31.47 6.20 10.30
C PRO A 229 -32.49 5.30 11.03
N ALA A 230 -33.50 4.81 10.33
CA ALA A 230 -34.45 3.82 10.83
C ALA A 230 -34.05 2.39 10.43
N LYS A 231 -33.73 2.20 9.15
CA LYS A 231 -33.25 0.91 8.65
C LYS A 231 -32.00 1.06 7.81
N ALA A 232 -31.15 0.06 7.88
CA ALA A 232 -29.93 -0.05 7.10
C ALA A 232 -29.77 -1.44 6.53
N VAL A 233 -28.90 -1.57 5.52
CA VAL A 233 -28.51 -2.84 4.90
C VAL A 233 -27.00 -2.92 4.89
N HIS A 234 -26.47 -4.11 5.16
CA HIS A 234 -25.04 -4.36 5.01
C HIS A 234 -24.61 -4.14 3.56
N VAL A 235 -23.39 -3.68 3.36
CA VAL A 235 -22.83 -3.51 2.02
C VAL A 235 -21.58 -4.35 1.84
N ARG A 236 -21.45 -4.92 0.66
CA ARG A 236 -20.26 -5.64 0.22
C ARG A 236 -19.59 -4.87 -0.91
N TYR A 237 -18.29 -4.62 -0.73
CA TYR A 237 -17.47 -3.99 -1.77
C TYR A 237 -16.91 -5.03 -2.71
N GLN A 238 -16.94 -4.75 -3.99
CA GLN A 238 -16.42 -5.63 -5.01
C GLN A 238 -15.79 -4.87 -6.18
N PRO A 239 -14.80 -5.45 -6.86
CA PRO A 239 -14.33 -4.94 -8.13
C PRO A 239 -15.44 -5.00 -9.16
N ARG A 240 -15.62 -3.91 -9.92
CA ARG A 240 -16.52 -3.86 -11.07
C ARG A 240 -15.68 -3.73 -12.33
N ALA A 241 -15.80 -4.71 -13.25
CA ALA A 241 -15.33 -4.54 -14.60
C ALA A 241 -16.29 -3.60 -15.33
N SER A 242 -15.79 -2.58 -15.98
CA SER A 242 -16.58 -1.88 -16.98
C SER A 242 -16.59 -2.71 -18.28
N SER A 243 -17.73 -2.68 -18.97
CA SER A 243 -18.02 -3.49 -20.15
C SER A 243 -16.90 -3.50 -21.19
N ASP A 244 -16.59 -4.68 -21.72
CA ASP A 244 -15.96 -5.02 -23.02
C ASP A 244 -14.79 -4.20 -23.58
N LYS A 245 -14.35 -3.16 -22.94
CA LYS A 245 -13.17 -2.37 -23.27
C LYS A 245 -12.17 -2.49 -22.15
N LEU A 246 -10.89 -2.35 -22.47
CA LEU A 246 -9.74 -2.27 -21.55
C LEU A 246 -9.84 -1.06 -20.58
N GLU A 247 -10.97 -0.93 -19.90
CA GLU A 247 -11.14 0.10 -18.88
C GLU A 247 -10.66 -0.45 -17.53
N PRO A 248 -10.03 0.39 -16.70
CA PRO A 248 -9.53 -0.05 -15.41
C PRO A 248 -10.68 -0.54 -14.52
N LEU A 249 -10.42 -1.62 -13.79
CA LEU A 249 -11.34 -2.11 -12.75
C LEU A 249 -11.62 -0.98 -11.75
N THR A 250 -12.89 -0.81 -11.39
CA THR A 250 -13.30 0.14 -10.35
C THR A 250 -13.90 -0.58 -9.16
N LEU A 251 -13.83 0.01 -7.98
CA LEU A 251 -14.52 -0.50 -6.80
C LEU A 251 -15.97 -0.04 -6.83
N SER A 252 -16.89 -0.95 -6.58
CA SER A 252 -18.31 -0.67 -6.34
C SER A 252 -18.79 -1.33 -5.05
N TYR A 253 -20.02 -1.03 -4.62
CA TYR A 253 -20.65 -1.73 -3.52
C TYR A 253 -22.04 -2.20 -3.90
N LEU A 254 -22.48 -3.27 -3.27
CA LEU A 254 -23.82 -3.85 -3.39
C LEU A 254 -24.41 -4.05 -2.00
N ASP A 255 -25.72 -4.01 -1.90
CA ASP A 255 -26.44 -4.42 -0.71
C ASP A 255 -26.20 -5.91 -0.46
N ASP A 256 -25.97 -6.28 0.80
CA ASP A 256 -25.66 -7.65 1.22
C ASP A 256 -26.62 -8.06 2.34
N GLY A 257 -27.69 -8.77 1.97
CA GLY A 257 -28.73 -9.21 2.87
C GLY A 257 -29.97 -8.32 2.91
N GLU A 258 -30.86 -8.60 3.86
CA GLU A 258 -32.10 -7.86 4.09
C GLU A 258 -31.85 -6.64 5.00
N PRO A 259 -32.68 -5.57 4.84
CA PRO A 259 -32.63 -4.43 5.74
C PRO A 259 -32.93 -4.82 7.21
N PHE A 260 -32.23 -4.19 8.13
CA PHE A 260 -32.39 -4.36 9.59
C PHE A 260 -32.58 -3.00 10.27
N ASP A 261 -33.20 -3.02 11.47
CA ASP A 261 -33.44 -1.82 12.26
C ASP A 261 -32.13 -1.30 12.86
N VAL A 262 -31.88 0.00 12.70
CA VAL A 262 -30.72 0.68 13.29
C VAL A 262 -31.04 0.99 14.75
N LYS A 263 -30.17 0.54 15.67
CA LYS A 263 -30.32 0.76 17.12
C LYS A 263 -29.54 1.98 17.60
#